data_daec7a4afa6eea53ccfcbfee5f051602
#
_entry.id   daec7a4afa6eea53ccfcbfee5f051602
#
_cell.length_a   1.000
_cell.length_b   1.000
_cell.length_c   1.000
_cell.angle_alpha   90.00
_cell.angle_beta   90.00
_cell.angle_gamma   90.00
#
_symmetry.space_group_name_H-M   'P 1'
#
loop_
_entity.id
_entity.type
_entity.pdbx_description
1 polymer ?
#
loop_
_entity_poly.entity_id
_entity_poly.type
_entity_poly.pdbx_seq_one_letter_code
_entity_poly.pdbx_strand_id
1 'polypeptide(L)'
;AQYFIYQPNAIEYVVYDLRDSVRIYKGEKEVSIVEKSIAGIINSSLYQTLQEADANPYLAVELSEIFAWSIDFYRIQKGDWFKAIYEEKYVDGEAIGIGKILAVEFNHFDRSYLGFYFNQEGAEDYFDEEANSLRKAFLKSPLKFSRLSSRYTMKRFHPVQKRWKAHLGTDYAAPTGTPIMSTGDGIVIEASYTGGNGNYVKVKHNSAYTTQYLHMSKRNAKVGQRVRQGETIGYVGSTGLATGPHVCYRFWKYGKQVDHLKEDFPSAEPIQKKHLPEFKEWMSEMQTRLTAVKIEGLLLAEK
;
A
#
# COMPACT_ATOMS: atom_id res chain seq x y z
N ALA A 1 2.07 46.12 -4.66
CA ALA A 1 2.12 44.87 -5.44
C ALA A 1 0.87 44.79 -6.32
N GLN A 2 1.04 44.38 -7.56
CA GLN A 2 -0.10 44.20 -8.48
C GLN A 2 -0.65 42.77 -8.45
N TYR A 3 0.15 41.84 -7.96
CA TYR A 3 -0.18 40.43 -7.82
C TYR A 3 0.31 39.88 -6.48
N PHE A 4 -0.45 38.98 -5.92
CA PHE A 4 -0.01 38.07 -4.85
C PHE A 4 -0.17 36.65 -5.35
N ILE A 5 0.91 35.87 -5.28
CA ILE A 5 0.91 34.44 -5.70
C ILE A 5 1.12 33.60 -4.46
N TYR A 6 0.16 32.70 -4.20
CA TYR A 6 0.24 31.69 -3.16
C TYR A 6 0.46 30.32 -3.81
N GLN A 7 1.51 29.64 -3.41
CA GLN A 7 1.87 28.31 -3.92
C GLN A 7 1.75 27.29 -2.78
N PRO A 8 0.64 26.50 -2.73
CA PRO A 8 0.40 25.53 -1.66
C PRO A 8 1.30 24.29 -1.74
N ASN A 9 1.77 23.95 -2.95
CA ASN A 9 2.69 22.84 -3.23
C ASN A 9 3.55 23.15 -4.45
N ALA A 10 4.41 22.22 -4.87
CA ALA A 10 5.32 22.44 -6.00
C ALA A 10 4.61 22.64 -7.35
N ILE A 11 3.38 22.17 -7.50
CA ILE A 11 2.63 22.14 -8.76
C ILE A 11 1.60 23.27 -8.83
N GLU A 12 0.73 23.38 -7.82
CA GLU A 12 -0.40 24.30 -7.83
C GLU A 12 -0.01 25.70 -7.36
N TYR A 13 -0.60 26.73 -7.97
CA TYR A 13 -0.51 28.10 -7.50
C TYR A 13 -1.84 28.82 -7.65
N VAL A 14 -2.04 29.83 -6.79
CA VAL A 14 -3.20 30.71 -6.82
C VAL A 14 -2.71 32.14 -7.01
N VAL A 15 -3.19 32.81 -8.05
CA VAL A 15 -2.88 34.21 -8.33
C VAL A 15 -4.03 35.09 -7.89
N TYR A 16 -3.71 36.06 -7.06
CA TYR A 16 -4.60 37.18 -6.69
C TYR A 16 -4.16 38.40 -7.49
N ASP A 17 -4.95 38.75 -8.52
CA ASP A 17 -4.74 39.97 -9.30
C ASP A 17 -5.43 41.14 -8.57
N LEU A 18 -4.65 42.12 -8.16
CA LEU A 18 -5.08 43.25 -7.33
C LEU A 18 -5.14 44.59 -8.09
N ARG A 19 -5.08 44.58 -9.42
CA ARG A 19 -4.96 45.82 -10.22
C ARG A 19 -6.23 46.67 -10.21
N ASP A 20 -7.28 46.24 -10.86
CA ASP A 20 -8.52 47.03 -11.04
C ASP A 20 -9.66 46.49 -10.15
N SER A 21 -9.84 45.20 -10.17
CA SER A 21 -10.75 44.46 -9.28
C SER A 21 -10.04 43.16 -8.88
N VAL A 22 -10.24 42.72 -7.64
CA VAL A 22 -9.63 41.46 -7.14
C VAL A 22 -10.17 40.30 -7.98
N ARG A 23 -9.28 39.66 -8.70
CA ARG A 23 -9.56 38.43 -9.45
C ARG A 23 -8.67 37.31 -8.91
N ILE A 24 -9.28 36.13 -8.76
CA ILE A 24 -8.58 34.96 -8.23
C ILE A 24 -8.66 33.86 -9.27
N TYR A 25 -7.51 33.32 -9.65
CA TYR A 25 -7.44 32.16 -10.53
C TYR A 25 -6.36 31.19 -10.06
N LYS A 26 -6.63 29.91 -10.32
CA LYS A 26 -5.68 28.83 -10.05
C LYS A 26 -4.93 28.48 -11.32
N GLY A 27 -3.69 28.09 -11.16
CA GLY A 27 -2.86 27.54 -12.22
C GLY A 27 -2.06 26.36 -11.69
N GLU A 28 -1.55 25.60 -12.63
CA GLU A 28 -0.65 24.48 -12.37
C GLU A 28 0.64 24.66 -13.20
N LYS A 29 1.76 24.33 -12.61
CA LYS A 29 3.03 24.26 -13.32
C LYS A 29 3.11 22.97 -14.08
N GLU A 30 3.81 22.97 -15.20
CA GLU A 30 4.07 21.78 -16.00
C GLU A 30 4.96 20.81 -15.22
N VAL A 31 4.51 19.56 -15.13
CA VAL A 31 5.26 18.46 -14.53
C VAL A 31 5.92 17.67 -15.65
N SER A 32 7.23 17.65 -15.69
CA SER A 32 7.98 16.76 -16.55
C SER A 32 8.34 15.47 -15.83
N ILE A 33 8.33 14.37 -16.57
CA ILE A 33 8.69 13.03 -16.06
C ILE A 33 9.98 12.61 -16.74
N VAL A 34 10.97 12.25 -15.92
CA VAL A 34 12.28 11.74 -16.39
C VAL A 34 12.42 10.32 -15.89
N GLU A 35 12.69 9.41 -16.83
CA GLU A 35 13.03 8.04 -16.48
C GLU A 35 14.48 7.95 -16.02
N LYS A 36 14.70 7.27 -14.90
CA LYS A 36 16.02 7.04 -14.29
C LYS A 36 16.24 5.57 -13.98
N SER A 37 17.51 5.20 -13.86
CA SER A 37 17.89 3.90 -13.34
C SER A 37 18.85 4.07 -12.17
N ILE A 38 18.76 3.16 -11.21
CA ILE A 38 19.63 3.14 -10.03
C ILE A 38 19.93 1.69 -9.63
N ALA A 39 21.11 1.48 -9.08
CA ALA A 39 21.48 0.25 -8.43
C ALA A 39 22.33 0.56 -7.19
N GLY A 40 22.29 -0.32 -6.19
CA GLY A 40 23.10 -0.14 -5.00
C GLY A 40 23.21 -1.41 -4.16
N ILE A 41 24.37 -1.53 -3.47
CA ILE A 41 24.60 -2.54 -2.43
C ILE A 41 24.27 -1.92 -1.08
N ILE A 42 23.48 -2.59 -0.29
CA ILE A 42 23.06 -2.11 1.02
C ILE A 42 24.15 -2.42 2.03
N ASN A 43 24.77 -1.38 2.57
CA ASN A 43 25.80 -1.49 3.61
C ASN A 43 25.25 -1.29 5.03
N SER A 44 24.16 -0.51 5.17
CA SER A 44 23.51 -0.21 6.45
C SER A 44 22.00 -0.22 6.33
N SER A 45 21.41 0.62 5.46
CA SER A 45 19.98 0.68 5.18
C SER A 45 19.73 1.06 3.74
N LEU A 46 18.56 0.67 3.20
CA LEU A 46 18.13 1.06 1.86
C LEU A 46 18.07 2.59 1.72
N TYR A 47 17.54 3.28 2.74
CA TYR A 47 17.47 4.74 2.78
C TYR A 47 18.85 5.41 2.60
N GLN A 48 19.84 4.96 3.38
CA GLN A 48 21.20 5.51 3.32
C GLN A 48 21.87 5.20 1.98
N THR A 49 21.69 4.01 1.44
CA THR A 49 22.22 3.64 0.12
C THR A 49 21.68 4.54 -0.99
N LEU A 50 20.39 4.88 -0.94
CA LEU A 50 19.78 5.82 -1.90
C LEU A 50 20.32 7.25 -1.73
N GLN A 51 20.50 7.70 -0.49
CA GLN A 51 21.05 9.00 -0.18
C GLN A 51 22.52 9.14 -0.65
N GLU A 52 23.34 8.12 -0.45
CA GLU A 52 24.74 8.06 -0.91
C GLU A 52 24.83 8.05 -2.45
N ALA A 53 23.81 7.54 -3.14
CA ALA A 53 23.69 7.53 -4.60
C ALA A 53 23.03 8.81 -5.16
N ASP A 54 22.83 9.85 -4.33
CA ASP A 54 22.13 11.10 -4.69
C ASP A 54 20.74 10.87 -5.32
N ALA A 55 20.05 9.81 -4.88
CA ALA A 55 18.72 9.49 -5.30
C ALA A 55 17.68 9.96 -4.27
N ASN A 56 16.45 10.15 -4.72
CA ASN A 56 15.36 10.54 -3.84
C ASN A 56 15.08 9.43 -2.80
N PRO A 57 15.24 9.68 -1.48
CA PRO A 57 15.06 8.67 -0.46
C PRO A 57 13.63 8.09 -0.37
N TYR A 58 12.63 8.79 -0.93
CA TYR A 58 11.27 8.28 -1.04
C TYR A 58 11.18 6.99 -1.86
N LEU A 59 12.15 6.73 -2.74
CA LEU A 59 12.25 5.48 -3.49
C LEU A 59 12.33 4.26 -2.56
N ALA A 60 12.90 4.41 -1.34
CA ALA A 60 12.92 3.33 -0.35
C ALA A 60 11.51 2.93 0.10
N VAL A 61 10.61 3.89 0.23
CA VAL A 61 9.22 3.65 0.62
C VAL A 61 8.51 2.88 -0.50
N GLU A 62 8.63 3.36 -1.74
CA GLU A 62 8.00 2.74 -2.91
C GLU A 62 8.49 1.30 -3.13
N LEU A 63 9.81 1.07 -3.06
CA LEU A 63 10.40 -0.28 -3.14
C LEU A 63 9.89 -1.20 -2.04
N SER A 64 9.76 -0.67 -0.81
CA SER A 64 9.24 -1.45 0.31
C SER A 64 7.76 -1.79 0.17
N GLU A 65 6.96 -0.95 -0.49
CA GLU A 65 5.55 -1.20 -0.75
C GLU A 65 5.36 -2.28 -1.84
N ILE A 66 6.19 -2.26 -2.89
CA ILE A 66 6.14 -3.29 -3.96
C ILE A 66 6.37 -4.69 -3.39
N PHE A 67 7.40 -4.85 -2.55
CA PHE A 67 7.79 -6.14 -1.99
C PHE A 67 7.29 -6.40 -0.56
N ALA A 68 6.34 -5.62 -0.06
CA ALA A 68 5.86 -5.68 1.33
C ALA A 68 5.41 -7.09 1.80
N TRP A 69 5.08 -7.96 0.85
CA TRP A 69 4.63 -9.34 1.12
C TRP A 69 5.72 -10.38 0.92
N SER A 70 6.76 -10.04 0.19
CA SER A 70 7.82 -10.96 -0.20
C SER A 70 9.08 -10.76 0.63
N ILE A 71 9.37 -9.51 1.02
CA ILE A 71 10.59 -9.11 1.74
C ILE A 71 10.20 -8.45 3.07
N ASP A 72 10.86 -8.87 4.15
CA ASP A 72 10.80 -8.18 5.44
C ASP A 72 11.88 -7.10 5.49
N PHE A 73 11.52 -5.87 5.14
CA PHE A 73 12.45 -4.73 5.07
C PHE A 73 13.08 -4.34 6.43
N TYR A 74 12.55 -4.85 7.55
CA TYR A 74 13.21 -4.74 8.86
C TYR A 74 14.36 -5.73 9.03
N ARG A 75 14.51 -6.70 8.12
CA ARG A 75 15.53 -7.73 8.15
C ARG A 75 16.52 -7.65 6.98
N ILE A 76 16.52 -6.54 6.26
CA ILE A 76 17.52 -6.28 5.21
C ILE A 76 18.91 -6.34 5.82
N GLN A 77 19.83 -6.99 5.10
CA GLN A 77 21.18 -7.25 5.55
C GLN A 77 22.21 -6.50 4.72
N LYS A 78 23.38 -6.30 5.33
CA LYS A 78 24.55 -5.85 4.59
C LYS A 78 24.89 -6.86 3.49
N GLY A 79 25.05 -6.37 2.26
CA GLY A 79 25.30 -7.18 1.07
C GLY A 79 24.07 -7.46 0.23
N ASP A 80 22.84 -7.23 0.75
CA ASP A 80 21.67 -7.17 -0.10
C ASP A 80 21.85 -6.05 -1.14
N TRP A 81 21.25 -6.20 -2.29
CA TRP A 81 21.36 -5.19 -3.36
C TRP A 81 20.05 -5.04 -4.13
N PHE A 82 19.95 -3.94 -4.84
CA PHE A 82 18.80 -3.68 -5.69
C PHE A 82 19.19 -2.99 -6.98
N LYS A 83 18.31 -3.10 -7.98
CA LYS A 83 18.29 -2.32 -9.22
C LYS A 83 16.86 -1.86 -9.46
N ALA A 84 16.70 -0.64 -9.93
CA ALA A 84 15.38 -0.12 -10.29
C ALA A 84 15.45 0.78 -11.53
N ILE A 85 14.40 0.74 -12.34
CA ILE A 85 14.10 1.70 -13.40
C ILE A 85 12.82 2.40 -12.97
N TYR A 86 12.85 3.71 -12.86
CA TYR A 86 11.76 4.48 -12.28
C TYR A 86 11.61 5.86 -12.92
N GLU A 87 10.44 6.43 -12.75
CA GLU A 87 10.12 7.80 -13.14
C GLU A 87 10.36 8.76 -11.98
N GLU A 88 10.97 9.89 -12.26
CA GLU A 88 11.10 11.00 -11.32
C GLU A 88 10.41 12.24 -11.89
N LYS A 89 9.63 12.92 -11.05
CA LYS A 89 8.80 14.08 -11.43
C LYS A 89 9.56 15.36 -11.14
N TYR A 90 9.54 16.28 -12.11
CA TYR A 90 10.20 17.58 -12.02
C TYR A 90 9.24 18.71 -12.29
N VAL A 91 9.44 19.83 -11.59
CA VAL A 91 8.78 21.11 -11.84
C VAL A 91 9.88 22.19 -11.82
N ASP A 92 9.96 23.01 -12.87
CA ASP A 92 10.97 24.07 -13.02
C ASP A 92 12.43 23.55 -12.87
N GLY A 93 12.68 22.28 -13.22
CA GLY A 93 13.99 21.63 -13.09
C GLY A 93 14.29 21.03 -11.71
N GLU A 94 13.42 21.21 -10.74
CA GLU A 94 13.55 20.65 -9.38
C GLU A 94 12.78 19.33 -9.26
N ALA A 95 13.41 18.31 -8.66
CA ALA A 95 12.77 17.03 -8.39
C ALA A 95 11.71 17.18 -7.28
N ILE A 96 10.47 16.85 -7.60
CA ILE A 96 9.33 16.99 -6.67
C ILE A 96 8.81 15.66 -6.12
N GLY A 97 9.27 14.54 -6.65
CA GLY A 97 8.86 13.20 -6.16
C GLY A 97 9.11 12.10 -7.16
N ILE A 98 8.81 10.89 -6.71
CA ILE A 98 8.88 9.67 -7.51
C ILE A 98 7.57 9.49 -8.29
N GLY A 99 7.68 9.05 -9.54
CA GLY A 99 6.58 8.58 -10.36
C GLY A 99 6.37 7.07 -10.19
N LYS A 100 6.29 6.34 -11.31
CA LYS A 100 6.17 4.88 -11.30
C LYS A 100 7.55 4.23 -11.21
N ILE A 101 7.63 3.11 -10.51
CA ILE A 101 8.77 2.21 -10.64
C ILE A 101 8.42 1.24 -11.76
N LEU A 102 9.09 1.34 -12.91
CA LEU A 102 8.75 0.56 -14.10
C LEU A 102 9.19 -0.89 -13.96
N ALA A 103 10.37 -1.09 -13.39
CA ALA A 103 10.89 -2.42 -13.08
C ALA A 103 11.87 -2.35 -11.92
N VAL A 104 11.95 -3.42 -11.14
CA VAL A 104 12.82 -3.54 -9.99
C VAL A 104 13.29 -4.97 -9.81
N GLU A 105 14.55 -5.13 -9.43
CA GLU A 105 15.14 -6.36 -8.92
C GLU A 105 15.71 -6.08 -7.53
N PHE A 106 15.29 -6.86 -6.53
CA PHE A 106 15.78 -6.75 -5.17
C PHE A 106 16.33 -8.11 -4.71
N ASN A 107 17.61 -8.16 -4.37
CA ASN A 107 18.23 -9.37 -3.84
C ASN A 107 18.25 -9.31 -2.30
N HIS A 108 17.71 -10.33 -1.67
CA HIS A 108 17.64 -10.47 -0.22
C HIS A 108 17.87 -11.93 0.16
N PHE A 109 18.83 -12.21 1.03
CA PHE A 109 19.26 -13.56 1.39
C PHE A 109 19.62 -14.41 0.14
N ASP A 110 20.41 -13.87 -0.76
CA ASP A 110 20.85 -14.53 -2.01
C ASP A 110 19.69 -14.96 -2.94
N ARG A 111 18.51 -14.41 -2.71
CA ARG A 111 17.33 -14.61 -3.56
C ARG A 111 16.93 -13.31 -4.23
N SER A 112 16.84 -13.31 -5.56
CA SER A 112 16.28 -12.19 -6.33
C SER A 112 14.76 -12.21 -6.34
N TYR A 113 14.19 -11.03 -6.21
CA TYR A 113 12.77 -10.74 -6.33
C TYR A 113 12.62 -9.70 -7.43
N LEU A 114 11.88 -10.04 -8.47
CA LEU A 114 11.61 -9.17 -9.60
C LEU A 114 10.20 -8.58 -9.50
N GLY A 115 10.04 -7.34 -9.91
CA GLY A 115 8.76 -6.65 -9.98
C GLY A 115 8.68 -5.78 -11.22
N PHE A 116 7.59 -5.94 -11.99
CA PHE A 116 7.31 -5.21 -13.21
C PHE A 116 5.98 -4.49 -13.09
N TYR A 117 5.98 -3.18 -13.26
CA TYR A 117 4.76 -2.40 -13.31
C TYR A 117 3.98 -2.72 -14.58
N PHE A 118 2.67 -2.91 -14.43
CA PHE A 118 1.79 -3.04 -15.58
C PHE A 118 0.39 -2.49 -15.28
N ASN A 119 -0.22 -1.86 -16.29
CA ASN A 119 -1.56 -1.30 -16.19
C ASN A 119 -2.54 -2.13 -17.01
N GLN A 120 -3.43 -2.84 -16.34
CA GLN A 120 -4.51 -3.61 -16.96
C GLN A 120 -5.78 -2.75 -17.00
N GLU A 121 -5.99 -1.96 -18.06
CA GLU A 121 -7.21 -1.16 -18.25
C GLU A 121 -7.57 -0.27 -17.03
N GLY A 122 -6.56 0.39 -16.44
CA GLY A 122 -6.73 1.26 -15.27
C GLY A 122 -6.52 0.56 -13.92
N ALA A 123 -6.30 -0.75 -13.89
CA ALA A 123 -5.83 -1.48 -12.73
C ALA A 123 -4.30 -1.57 -12.78
N GLU A 124 -3.64 -0.66 -12.06
CA GLU A 124 -2.18 -0.59 -11.95
C GLU A 124 -1.69 -1.50 -10.82
N ASP A 125 -0.70 -2.35 -11.10
CA ASP A 125 -0.10 -3.23 -10.08
C ASP A 125 1.31 -3.68 -10.51
N TYR A 126 2.02 -4.40 -9.62
CA TYR A 126 3.31 -5.01 -9.88
C TYR A 126 3.19 -6.53 -9.99
N PHE A 127 3.89 -7.11 -10.95
CA PHE A 127 3.82 -8.53 -11.26
C PHE A 127 5.22 -9.16 -11.32
N ASP A 128 5.30 -10.44 -10.95
CA ASP A 128 6.51 -11.23 -11.09
C ASP A 128 6.68 -11.77 -12.53
N GLU A 129 7.72 -12.57 -12.76
CA GLU A 129 8.04 -13.17 -14.06
C GLU A 129 6.98 -14.16 -14.53
N GLU A 130 6.23 -14.77 -13.62
CA GLU A 130 5.12 -15.68 -13.89
C GLU A 130 3.79 -14.94 -14.10
N ALA A 131 3.82 -13.59 -14.13
CA ALA A 131 2.65 -12.74 -14.25
C ALA A 131 1.68 -12.81 -13.04
N ASN A 132 2.15 -13.26 -11.86
CA ASN A 132 1.39 -13.18 -10.62
C ASN A 132 1.57 -11.80 -10.00
N SER A 133 0.51 -11.24 -9.40
CA SER A 133 0.64 -10.01 -8.64
C SER A 133 1.55 -10.19 -7.43
N LEU A 134 2.50 -9.26 -7.23
CA LEU A 134 3.35 -9.21 -6.03
C LEU A 134 2.55 -8.84 -4.78
N ARG A 135 1.41 -8.22 -4.97
CA ARG A 135 0.48 -7.88 -3.90
C ARG A 135 -0.29 -9.12 -3.45
N LYS A 136 -0.42 -9.31 -2.16
CA LYS A 136 -1.35 -10.33 -1.63
C LYS A 136 -2.79 -9.83 -1.70
N ALA A 137 -3.72 -10.75 -1.86
CA ALA A 137 -5.14 -10.45 -1.90
C ALA A 137 -5.66 -9.71 -0.66
N PHE A 138 -4.96 -9.83 0.47
CA PHE A 138 -5.33 -9.18 1.74
C PHE A 138 -4.13 -8.62 2.49
N LEU A 139 -4.29 -7.39 3.03
CA LEU A 139 -3.35 -6.82 3.99
C LEU A 139 -3.33 -7.61 5.30
N LYS A 140 -2.18 -7.72 5.95
CA LYS A 140 -2.03 -8.37 7.27
C LYS A 140 -2.76 -7.63 8.39
N SER A 141 -2.99 -6.33 8.23
CA SER A 141 -3.67 -5.47 9.21
C SER A 141 -4.55 -4.45 8.50
N PRO A 142 -5.71 -4.10 9.06
CA PRO A 142 -6.55 -3.02 8.54
C PRO A 142 -6.05 -1.62 8.90
N LEU A 143 -4.91 -1.51 9.61
CA LEU A 143 -4.30 -0.25 10.04
C LEU A 143 -2.83 -0.20 9.61
N LYS A 144 -2.38 0.96 9.15
CA LYS A 144 -0.98 1.18 8.76
C LYS A 144 -0.03 1.02 9.96
N PHE A 145 -0.42 1.57 11.10
CA PHE A 145 0.31 1.46 12.37
C PHE A 145 -0.65 1.05 13.48
N SER A 146 -0.36 -0.06 14.16
CA SER A 146 -1.24 -0.57 15.22
C SER A 146 -0.50 -1.54 16.13
N ARG A 147 -1.04 -1.69 17.35
CA ARG A 147 -0.63 -2.75 18.27
C ARG A 147 -1.71 -3.83 18.29
N LEU A 148 -1.34 -5.06 18.01
CA LEU A 148 -2.23 -6.20 18.20
C LEU A 148 -2.53 -6.35 19.69
N SER A 149 -3.77 -6.09 20.08
CA SER A 149 -4.21 -6.08 21.49
C SER A 149 -4.95 -7.35 21.91
N SER A 150 -5.64 -8.03 20.99
CA SER A 150 -6.28 -9.32 21.26
C SER A 150 -6.37 -10.18 19.99
N ARG A 151 -6.02 -11.45 20.13
CA ARG A 151 -6.07 -12.43 19.02
C ARG A 151 -7.44 -13.10 18.91
N TYR A 152 -7.69 -13.69 17.74
CA TYR A 152 -8.77 -14.65 17.54
C TYR A 152 -8.64 -15.82 18.53
N THR A 153 -9.73 -16.19 19.19
CA THR A 153 -9.76 -17.33 20.10
C THR A 153 -11.19 -17.85 20.26
N MET A 154 -11.33 -19.16 20.42
CA MET A 154 -12.61 -19.80 20.69
C MET A 154 -13.07 -19.60 22.14
N LYS A 155 -12.19 -19.20 23.06
CA LYS A 155 -12.51 -19.04 24.48
C LYS A 155 -11.64 -17.97 25.12
N ARG A 156 -12.26 -16.82 25.50
CA ARG A 156 -11.64 -15.80 26.38
C ARG A 156 -12.68 -15.27 27.37
N PHE A 157 -12.21 -14.74 28.50
CA PHE A 157 -13.07 -14.01 29.42
C PHE A 157 -13.37 -12.62 28.83
N HIS A 158 -14.67 -12.34 28.58
CA HIS A 158 -15.07 -11.08 27.96
C HIS A 158 -15.07 -9.94 28.99
N PRO A 159 -14.26 -8.87 28.84
CA PRO A 159 -14.05 -7.88 29.88
C PRO A 159 -15.31 -7.08 30.24
N VAL A 160 -16.18 -6.80 29.27
CA VAL A 160 -17.44 -6.06 29.49
C VAL A 160 -18.55 -6.98 29.97
N GLN A 161 -18.73 -8.15 29.33
CA GLN A 161 -19.84 -9.06 29.66
C GLN A 161 -19.55 -9.99 30.84
N LYS A 162 -18.33 -9.97 31.39
CA LYS A 162 -17.91 -10.80 32.57
C LYS A 162 -18.19 -12.29 32.42
N ARG A 163 -18.10 -12.85 31.21
CA ARG A 163 -18.34 -14.27 30.94
C ARG A 163 -17.36 -14.81 29.89
N TRP A 164 -17.16 -16.12 29.88
CA TRP A 164 -16.39 -16.81 28.89
C TRP A 164 -17.12 -16.81 27.55
N LYS A 165 -16.42 -16.38 26.48
CA LYS A 165 -16.99 -16.26 25.14
C LYS A 165 -15.87 -16.37 24.09
N ALA A 166 -16.23 -16.85 22.88
CA ALA A 166 -15.37 -16.77 21.72
C ALA A 166 -15.12 -15.31 21.32
N HIS A 167 -13.91 -15.01 20.89
CA HIS A 167 -13.54 -13.78 20.19
C HIS A 167 -13.16 -14.15 18.77
N LEU A 168 -14.14 -14.08 17.87
CA LEU A 168 -13.98 -14.48 16.46
C LEU A 168 -13.47 -13.31 15.58
N GLY A 169 -12.47 -12.60 16.08
CA GLY A 169 -11.81 -11.49 15.42
C GLY A 169 -10.44 -11.19 16.03
N THR A 170 -9.73 -10.26 15.46
CA THR A 170 -8.45 -9.75 15.95
C THR A 170 -8.59 -8.28 16.24
N ASP A 171 -8.19 -7.85 17.45
CA ASP A 171 -8.29 -6.47 17.88
C ASP A 171 -6.95 -5.75 17.67
N TYR A 172 -7.00 -4.66 16.91
CA TYR A 172 -5.87 -3.77 16.65
C TYR A 172 -6.12 -2.42 17.34
N ALA A 173 -5.34 -2.14 18.38
CA ALA A 173 -5.43 -0.89 19.12
C ALA A 173 -4.69 0.23 18.41
N ALA A 174 -5.36 1.38 18.26
CA ALA A 174 -4.81 2.62 17.71
C ALA A 174 -5.63 3.81 18.23
N PRO A 175 -5.11 5.05 18.19
CA PRO A 175 -5.84 6.24 18.56
C PRO A 175 -7.15 6.41 17.80
N THR A 176 -8.16 6.99 18.47
CA THR A 176 -9.42 7.35 17.80
C THR A 176 -9.14 8.28 16.62
N GLY A 177 -9.78 8.02 15.48
CA GLY A 177 -9.59 8.79 14.24
C GLY A 177 -8.50 8.23 13.32
N THR A 178 -7.74 7.20 13.74
CA THR A 178 -6.81 6.50 12.83
C THR A 178 -7.58 5.90 11.66
N PRO A 179 -7.16 6.10 10.40
CA PRO A 179 -7.81 5.52 9.22
C PRO A 179 -7.84 3.99 9.28
N ILE A 180 -9.01 3.39 9.02
CA ILE A 180 -9.20 1.96 8.84
C ILE A 180 -9.29 1.69 7.35
N MET A 181 -8.41 0.83 6.84
CA MET A 181 -8.31 0.46 5.44
C MET A 181 -9.07 -0.83 5.15
N SER A 182 -9.67 -0.93 3.96
CA SER A 182 -10.08 -2.23 3.42
C SER A 182 -8.85 -3.10 3.23
N THR A 183 -8.87 -4.31 3.78
CA THR A 183 -7.71 -5.21 3.65
C THR A 183 -7.61 -5.89 2.29
N GLY A 184 -8.62 -5.81 1.46
CA GLY A 184 -8.63 -6.33 0.09
C GLY A 184 -9.61 -5.55 -0.79
N ASP A 185 -9.51 -5.75 -2.11
CA ASP A 185 -10.46 -5.21 -3.07
C ASP A 185 -11.84 -5.86 -2.87
N GLY A 186 -12.93 -5.12 -2.99
CA GLY A 186 -14.26 -5.69 -2.80
C GLY A 186 -15.41 -4.71 -2.92
N ILE A 187 -16.59 -5.19 -2.50
CA ILE A 187 -17.83 -4.40 -2.48
C ILE A 187 -18.33 -4.35 -1.03
N VAL A 188 -18.66 -3.17 -0.56
CA VAL A 188 -19.27 -2.97 0.76
C VAL A 188 -20.69 -3.55 0.76
N ILE A 189 -20.91 -4.56 1.58
CA ILE A 189 -22.22 -5.22 1.71
C ILE A 189 -23.00 -4.78 2.95
N GLU A 190 -22.32 -4.24 3.96
CA GLU A 190 -22.94 -3.65 5.14
C GLU A 190 -22.13 -2.42 5.60
N ALA A 191 -22.83 -1.33 5.94
CA ALA A 191 -22.28 -0.13 6.57
C ALA A 191 -23.33 0.37 7.57
N SER A 192 -23.30 -0.15 8.81
CA SER A 192 -24.40 0.00 9.77
C SER A 192 -23.89 0.17 11.21
N TYR A 193 -24.81 0.18 12.15
CA TYR A 193 -24.57 0.22 13.61
C TYR A 193 -25.36 -0.86 14.31
N THR A 194 -24.72 -1.54 15.26
CA THR A 194 -25.41 -2.40 16.23
C THR A 194 -24.84 -2.16 17.63
N GLY A 195 -25.61 -2.43 18.67
CA GLY A 195 -25.15 -2.26 20.05
C GLY A 195 -23.90 -3.07 20.40
N GLY A 196 -23.67 -4.21 19.73
CA GLY A 196 -22.49 -5.05 19.92
C GLY A 196 -21.29 -4.61 19.10
N ASN A 197 -21.47 -4.37 17.81
CA ASN A 197 -20.39 -4.05 16.88
C ASN A 197 -20.04 -2.56 16.86
N GLY A 198 -20.90 -1.69 17.40
CA GLY A 198 -20.80 -0.25 17.17
C GLY A 198 -21.02 0.09 15.69
N ASN A 199 -20.43 1.17 15.22
CA ASN A 199 -20.34 1.44 13.79
C ASN A 199 -19.41 0.42 13.14
N TYR A 200 -19.84 -0.15 12.02
CA TYR A 200 -19.04 -1.14 11.31
C TYR A 200 -19.25 -1.09 9.80
N VAL A 201 -18.27 -1.59 9.09
CA VAL A 201 -18.30 -1.84 7.64
C VAL A 201 -17.98 -3.30 7.39
N LYS A 202 -18.66 -3.92 6.42
CA LYS A 202 -18.41 -5.29 5.98
C LYS A 202 -18.24 -5.31 4.47
N VAL A 203 -17.15 -5.92 4.02
CA VAL A 203 -16.74 -5.95 2.62
C VAL A 203 -16.72 -7.38 2.13
N LYS A 204 -17.42 -7.64 1.03
CA LYS A 204 -17.36 -8.91 0.30
C LYS A 204 -16.30 -8.78 -0.80
N HIS A 205 -15.27 -9.59 -0.73
CA HIS A 205 -14.16 -9.58 -1.68
C HIS A 205 -14.44 -10.46 -2.90
N ASN A 206 -14.92 -11.68 -2.65
CA ASN A 206 -15.31 -12.63 -3.69
C ASN A 206 -16.26 -13.70 -3.09
N SER A 207 -16.42 -14.84 -3.77
CA SER A 207 -17.25 -15.94 -3.30
C SER A 207 -16.72 -16.64 -2.03
N ALA A 208 -15.41 -16.57 -1.78
CA ALA A 208 -14.76 -17.22 -0.66
C ALA A 208 -14.58 -16.31 0.56
N TYR A 209 -14.28 -15.01 0.34
CA TYR A 209 -13.77 -14.13 1.39
C TYR A 209 -14.67 -12.93 1.68
N THR A 210 -14.84 -12.64 2.97
CA THR A 210 -15.55 -11.46 3.48
C THR A 210 -14.81 -10.93 4.71
N THR A 211 -14.73 -9.62 4.88
CA THR A 211 -14.14 -8.98 6.06
C THR A 211 -15.11 -8.01 6.73
N GLN A 212 -14.90 -7.74 8.01
CA GLN A 212 -15.70 -6.80 8.78
C GLN A 212 -14.83 -6.04 9.77
N TYR A 213 -15.08 -4.75 9.90
CA TYR A 213 -14.32 -3.79 10.68
C TYR A 213 -15.25 -3.06 11.65
N LEU A 214 -15.06 -3.26 12.95
CA LEU A 214 -15.99 -2.87 13.99
C LEU A 214 -15.46 -1.69 14.82
N HIS A 215 -16.36 -1.16 15.66
CA HIS A 215 -16.10 -0.14 16.68
C HIS A 215 -15.66 1.22 16.12
N MET A 216 -15.96 1.51 14.85
CA MET A 216 -15.59 2.76 14.19
C MET A 216 -16.18 3.98 14.88
N SER A 217 -15.43 5.07 14.93
CA SER A 217 -15.96 6.41 15.27
C SER A 217 -16.83 6.95 14.13
N LYS A 218 -16.38 6.76 12.89
CA LYS A 218 -17.06 7.21 11.67
C LYS A 218 -16.83 6.21 10.55
N ARG A 219 -17.88 5.92 9.78
CA ARG A 219 -17.83 5.16 8.53
C ARG A 219 -17.57 6.12 7.37
N ASN A 220 -16.70 5.72 6.43
CA ASN A 220 -16.36 6.48 5.23
C ASN A 220 -16.80 5.77 3.94
N ALA A 221 -17.41 4.59 4.06
CA ALA A 221 -17.88 3.79 2.93
C ALA A 221 -19.40 3.55 3.02
N LYS A 222 -20.04 3.36 1.87
CA LYS A 222 -21.49 3.12 1.71
C LYS A 222 -21.75 1.74 1.12
N VAL A 223 -22.90 1.13 1.45
CA VAL A 223 -23.33 -0.14 0.85
C VAL A 223 -23.39 0.00 -0.68
N GLY A 224 -22.88 -1.01 -1.38
CA GLY A 224 -22.75 -1.04 -2.84
C GLY A 224 -21.49 -0.37 -3.38
N GLN A 225 -20.74 0.36 -2.57
CA GLN A 225 -19.47 0.98 -2.98
C GLN A 225 -18.42 -0.10 -3.23
N ARG A 226 -17.73 0.01 -4.38
CA ARG A 226 -16.48 -0.74 -4.63
C ARG A 226 -15.36 -0.05 -3.88
N VAL A 227 -14.55 -0.81 -3.17
CA VAL A 227 -13.38 -0.34 -2.42
C VAL A 227 -12.15 -1.12 -2.86
N ARG A 228 -11.01 -0.45 -2.89
CA ARG A 228 -9.69 -1.06 -3.18
C ARG A 228 -8.97 -1.44 -1.89
N GLN A 229 -8.04 -2.37 -1.98
CA GLN A 229 -7.10 -2.67 -0.90
C GLN A 229 -6.35 -1.38 -0.50
N GLY A 230 -6.26 -1.10 0.81
CA GLY A 230 -5.65 0.13 1.32
C GLY A 230 -6.58 1.35 1.34
N GLU A 231 -7.75 1.31 0.71
CA GLU A 231 -8.71 2.42 0.73
C GLU A 231 -9.31 2.62 2.11
N THR A 232 -9.39 3.88 2.57
CA THR A 232 -9.96 4.22 3.87
C THR A 232 -11.47 4.07 3.88
N ILE A 233 -11.99 3.11 4.64
CA ILE A 233 -13.42 2.77 4.78
C ILE A 233 -14.06 3.29 6.06
N GLY A 234 -13.27 3.80 6.98
CA GLY A 234 -13.73 4.37 8.25
C GLY A 234 -12.57 4.77 9.16
N TYR A 235 -12.87 5.07 10.39
CA TYR A 235 -11.89 5.55 11.36
C TYR A 235 -12.05 4.83 12.70
N VAL A 236 -10.93 4.52 13.36
CA VAL A 236 -10.90 3.87 14.68
C VAL A 236 -11.73 4.66 15.68
N GLY A 237 -12.48 3.95 16.49
CA GLY A 237 -13.29 4.48 17.59
C GLY A 237 -13.42 3.49 18.74
N SER A 238 -14.46 3.69 19.54
CA SER A 238 -14.80 2.84 20.69
C SER A 238 -16.31 2.70 20.81
N THR A 239 -17.02 2.62 19.67
CA THR A 239 -18.48 2.49 19.67
C THR A 239 -18.92 1.03 19.87
N GLY A 240 -20.12 0.82 20.43
CA GLY A 240 -20.64 -0.51 20.78
C GLY A 240 -19.97 -1.12 22.01
N LEU A 241 -19.76 -2.43 22.02
CA LEU A 241 -19.16 -3.15 23.17
C LEU A 241 -17.62 -3.14 23.09
N ALA A 242 -17.03 -1.96 23.17
CA ALA A 242 -15.60 -1.74 23.19
C ALA A 242 -15.13 -1.22 24.55
N THR A 243 -13.91 -1.59 24.97
CA THR A 243 -13.29 -1.13 26.24
C THR A 243 -12.33 0.05 26.04
N GLY A 244 -12.03 0.40 24.80
CA GLY A 244 -11.14 1.47 24.42
C GLY A 244 -10.96 1.53 22.91
N PRO A 245 -10.25 2.54 22.39
CA PRO A 245 -10.10 2.72 20.95
C PRO A 245 -9.35 1.55 20.27
N HIS A 246 -10.04 0.87 19.36
CA HIS A 246 -9.48 -0.22 18.54
C HIS A 246 -10.40 -0.50 17.34
N VAL A 247 -9.90 -1.24 16.36
CA VAL A 247 -10.72 -1.94 15.36
C VAL A 247 -10.72 -3.42 15.68
N CYS A 248 -11.90 -4.03 15.79
CA CYS A 248 -12.03 -5.48 15.81
C CYS A 248 -12.21 -5.95 14.36
N TYR A 249 -11.18 -6.61 13.85
CA TYR A 249 -11.13 -7.12 12.48
C TYR A 249 -11.58 -8.57 12.46
N ARG A 250 -12.58 -8.86 11.62
CA ARG A 250 -13.14 -10.22 11.45
C ARG A 250 -12.96 -10.65 10.00
N PHE A 251 -12.63 -11.93 9.82
CA PHE A 251 -12.37 -12.52 8.52
C PHE A 251 -13.20 -13.81 8.35
N TRP A 252 -13.86 -13.92 7.21
CA TRP A 252 -14.63 -15.12 6.83
C TRP A 252 -14.01 -15.77 5.59
N LYS A 253 -13.88 -17.08 5.64
CA LYS A 253 -13.53 -17.94 4.52
C LYS A 253 -14.65 -18.95 4.31
N TYR A 254 -15.29 -18.95 3.14
CA TYR A 254 -16.45 -19.77 2.82
C TYR A 254 -17.56 -19.69 3.88
N GLY A 255 -17.88 -18.49 4.34
CA GLY A 255 -18.93 -18.22 5.32
C GLY A 255 -18.59 -18.56 6.77
N LYS A 256 -17.39 -19.09 7.08
CA LYS A 256 -16.92 -19.38 8.45
C LYS A 256 -15.91 -18.35 8.90
N GLN A 257 -16.04 -17.85 10.14
CA GLN A 257 -15.02 -16.96 10.72
C GLN A 257 -13.75 -17.75 11.03
N VAL A 258 -12.59 -17.21 10.58
CA VAL A 258 -11.27 -17.82 10.73
C VAL A 258 -10.28 -16.81 11.31
N ASP A 259 -9.17 -17.32 11.83
CA ASP A 259 -8.03 -16.51 12.26
C ASP A 259 -7.20 -16.11 11.05
N HIS A 260 -7.37 -14.89 10.56
CA HIS A 260 -6.67 -14.39 9.38
C HIS A 260 -5.13 -14.41 9.51
N LEU A 261 -4.60 -14.36 10.74
CA LEU A 261 -3.15 -14.45 10.99
C LEU A 261 -2.57 -15.84 10.71
N LYS A 262 -3.44 -16.86 10.55
CA LYS A 262 -3.07 -18.23 10.22
C LYS A 262 -3.39 -18.61 8.78
N GLU A 263 -4.04 -17.70 8.04
CA GLU A 263 -4.36 -17.93 6.63
C GLU A 263 -3.18 -17.57 5.75
N ASP A 264 -2.86 -18.44 4.82
CA ASP A 264 -1.98 -18.12 3.71
C ASP A 264 -2.83 -17.54 2.57
N PHE A 265 -2.66 -16.25 2.34
CA PHE A 265 -3.45 -15.55 1.32
C PHE A 265 -2.81 -15.72 -0.05
N PRO A 266 -3.62 -16.01 -1.09
CA PRO A 266 -3.13 -16.01 -2.46
C PRO A 266 -2.62 -14.61 -2.83
N SER A 267 -1.84 -14.52 -3.88
CA SER A 267 -1.55 -13.25 -4.56
C SER A 267 -2.86 -12.59 -5.01
N ALA A 268 -2.85 -11.28 -5.20
CA ALA A 268 -3.95 -10.58 -5.84
C ALA A 268 -4.16 -11.11 -7.28
N GLU A 269 -5.10 -10.54 -8.02
CA GLU A 269 -5.39 -11.05 -9.35
C GLU A 269 -4.15 -10.99 -10.26
N PRO A 270 -3.78 -12.09 -10.92
CA PRO A 270 -2.66 -12.11 -11.87
C PRO A 270 -3.01 -11.33 -13.14
N ILE A 271 -2.05 -11.20 -14.03
CA ILE A 271 -2.29 -10.65 -15.37
C ILE A 271 -3.40 -11.44 -16.07
N GLN A 272 -4.41 -10.71 -16.56
CA GLN A 272 -5.51 -11.31 -17.32
C GLN A 272 -4.99 -11.92 -18.63
N LYS A 273 -5.55 -13.06 -19.04
CA LYS A 273 -5.08 -13.80 -20.23
C LYS A 273 -4.98 -12.95 -21.50
N LYS A 274 -5.88 -11.98 -21.67
CA LYS A 274 -5.88 -11.08 -22.84
C LYS A 274 -4.69 -10.11 -22.87
N HIS A 275 -4.14 -9.75 -21.70
CA HIS A 275 -3.00 -8.84 -21.57
C HIS A 275 -1.66 -9.56 -21.41
N LEU A 276 -1.68 -10.90 -21.29
CA LEU A 276 -0.47 -11.68 -21.05
C LEU A 276 0.60 -11.54 -22.16
N PRO A 277 0.26 -11.47 -23.46
CA PRO A 277 1.26 -11.25 -24.50
C PRO A 277 1.94 -9.88 -24.37
N GLU A 278 1.16 -8.80 -24.18
CA GLU A 278 1.65 -7.44 -24.01
C GLU A 278 2.54 -7.32 -22.76
N PHE A 279 2.08 -7.90 -21.64
CA PHE A 279 2.88 -7.94 -20.42
C PHE A 279 4.22 -8.65 -20.61
N LYS A 280 4.25 -9.80 -21.30
CA LYS A 280 5.49 -10.56 -21.52
C LYS A 280 6.49 -9.81 -22.40
N GLU A 281 6.03 -9.08 -23.40
CA GLU A 281 6.88 -8.22 -24.22
C GLU A 281 7.48 -7.10 -23.39
N TRP A 282 6.64 -6.37 -22.65
CA TRP A 282 7.06 -5.32 -21.71
C TRP A 282 8.04 -5.83 -20.66
N MET A 283 7.72 -6.93 -19.99
CA MET A 283 8.57 -7.57 -19.01
C MET A 283 9.95 -7.92 -19.58
N SER A 284 10.00 -8.52 -20.78
CA SER A 284 11.26 -8.90 -21.44
C SER A 284 12.13 -7.68 -21.75
N GLU A 285 11.53 -6.58 -22.20
CA GLU A 285 12.22 -5.31 -22.42
C GLU A 285 12.81 -4.79 -21.09
N MET A 286 11.97 -4.69 -20.06
CA MET A 286 12.38 -4.18 -18.76
C MET A 286 13.44 -5.04 -18.10
N GLN A 287 13.35 -6.35 -18.21
CA GLN A 287 14.36 -7.29 -17.68
C GLN A 287 15.71 -7.12 -18.38
N THR A 288 15.70 -6.92 -19.70
CA THR A 288 16.90 -6.63 -20.46
C THR A 288 17.55 -5.33 -19.98
N ARG A 289 16.76 -4.29 -19.77
CA ARG A 289 17.21 -2.99 -19.28
C ARG A 289 17.74 -3.06 -17.84
N LEU A 290 17.04 -3.78 -16.92
CA LEU A 290 17.52 -4.02 -15.56
C LEU A 290 18.86 -4.76 -15.54
N THR A 291 19.05 -5.73 -16.44
CA THR A 291 20.31 -6.48 -16.55
C THR A 291 21.46 -5.55 -16.96
N ALA A 292 21.20 -4.56 -17.80
CA ALA A 292 22.19 -3.57 -18.23
C ALA A 292 22.59 -2.57 -17.12
N VAL A 293 21.76 -2.41 -16.08
CA VAL A 293 22.08 -1.55 -14.91
C VAL A 293 23.19 -2.21 -14.10
N LYS A 294 24.36 -1.59 -14.06
CA LYS A 294 25.52 -2.11 -13.33
C LYS A 294 25.45 -1.75 -11.86
N ILE A 295 25.83 -2.68 -11.00
CA ILE A 295 26.02 -2.46 -9.56
C ILE A 295 27.52 -2.25 -9.35
N GLU A 296 27.92 -1.04 -8.98
CA GLU A 296 29.32 -0.75 -8.66
C GLU A 296 29.74 -1.54 -7.40
N GLY A 297 30.84 -2.28 -7.51
CA GLY A 297 31.37 -3.08 -6.40
C GLY A 297 30.79 -4.49 -6.25
N LEU A 298 29.80 -4.91 -7.06
CA LEU A 298 29.35 -6.29 -7.11
C LEU A 298 30.20 -7.06 -8.12
N LEU A 299 31.19 -7.82 -7.63
CA LEU A 299 31.82 -8.89 -8.43
C LEU A 299 30.78 -10.02 -8.52
N LEU A 300 29.97 -10.02 -9.57
CA LEU A 300 29.20 -11.21 -9.92
C LEU A 300 30.22 -12.30 -10.20
N ALA A 301 30.31 -13.31 -9.34
CA ALA A 301 31.04 -14.53 -9.63
C ALA A 301 30.39 -15.13 -10.88
N GLU A 302 31.09 -15.00 -12.02
CA GLU A 302 30.75 -15.77 -13.22
C GLU A 302 30.78 -17.25 -12.84
N LYS A 303 29.60 -17.88 -12.88
CA LYS A 303 29.47 -19.33 -12.79
C LYS A 303 29.25 -19.89 -14.17
#